data_528eab8d31e794df2b416f782aea421f
#
_entry.id   528eab8d31e794df2b416f782aea421f
#
_cell.length_a   1.000
_cell.length_b   1.000
_cell.length_c   1.000
_cell.angle_alpha   90.00
_cell.angle_beta   90.00
_cell.angle_gamma   90.00
#
_symmetry.space_group_name_H-M   'P 1'
#
loop_
_entity.id
_entity.type
_entity.pdbx_description
1 polymer ?
#
loop_
_entity_poly.entity_id
_entity_poly.type
_entity_poly.pdbx_seq_one_letter_code
_entity_poly.pdbx_strand_id
1 'polypeptide(L)'
;DQTLGLEYKPFLQKHRDMEYRPVVWQGDNNRFYLTRSSRDLYRIDVCSYTIGQDSIVPVIEERMNTYQETRGLQVLNGGKELIQWSERDGWAHLYLYDEKGNFKNRITKGPWHVENVLKVDEKARVIYFTANGMNSDENPYYEHLYRVNVDGTGLKQITRGDFFHQPEVDDDARFVVDNYSRVNSIPCAVLLDNNGNRLMTIQESDFSQLMAAGYQFPELFKVKAADGVTD
;
A
#
# COMPACT_ATOMS: atom_id res chain seq x y z
N ASP A 1 -5.85 2.49 27.44
CA ASP A 1 -6.14 1.27 28.13
C ASP A 1 -7.22 1.41 29.19
N GLN A 2 -7.14 2.33 30.14
CA GLN A 2 -8.27 2.66 31.03
C GLN A 2 -9.42 3.37 30.32
N THR A 3 -9.19 3.91 29.14
CA THR A 3 -10.15 4.70 28.37
C THR A 3 -11.22 3.88 27.64
N LEU A 4 -10.98 2.59 27.39
CA LEU A 4 -11.91 1.76 26.61
C LEU A 4 -12.66 0.72 27.44
N GLY A 5 -12.39 0.60 28.75
CA GLY A 5 -13.07 -0.35 29.65
C GLY A 5 -12.92 -1.82 29.23
N LEU A 6 -11.95 -2.11 28.36
CA LEU A 6 -11.74 -3.46 27.84
C LEU A 6 -10.98 -4.29 28.85
N GLU A 7 -11.50 -5.43 29.23
CA GLU A 7 -10.74 -6.42 29.96
C GLU A 7 -9.73 -7.12 29.03
N TYR A 8 -8.56 -6.50 28.88
CA TYR A 8 -7.46 -7.08 28.10
C TYR A 8 -6.76 -8.26 28.81
N LYS A 9 -7.07 -8.50 30.08
CA LYS A 9 -6.34 -9.48 30.90
C LYS A 9 -6.19 -10.88 30.28
N PRO A 10 -7.25 -11.54 29.82
CA PRO A 10 -7.09 -12.85 29.19
C PRO A 10 -6.36 -12.77 27.85
N PHE A 11 -6.53 -11.65 27.14
CA PHE A 11 -5.92 -11.38 25.85
C PHE A 11 -4.43 -11.05 26.02
N LEU A 12 -4.07 -10.16 26.94
CA LEU A 12 -2.70 -9.80 27.25
C LEU A 12 -1.90 -10.97 27.80
N GLN A 13 -2.51 -11.83 28.63
CA GLN A 13 -1.84 -13.03 29.11
C GLN A 13 -1.52 -14.01 27.99
N LYS A 14 -2.40 -14.14 27.00
CA LYS A 14 -2.21 -15.05 25.87
C LYS A 14 -1.37 -14.42 24.75
N HIS A 15 -1.38 -13.09 24.62
CA HIS A 15 -0.80 -12.36 23.51
C HIS A 15 -0.01 -11.11 23.95
N ARG A 16 0.62 -11.15 25.12
CA ARG A 16 1.37 -10.01 25.69
C ARG A 16 2.51 -9.49 24.79
N ASP A 17 2.98 -10.33 23.87
CA ASP A 17 4.05 -10.00 22.94
C ASP A 17 3.50 -9.58 21.55
N MET A 18 2.29 -9.06 21.49
CA MET A 18 1.70 -8.54 20.25
C MET A 18 1.81 -7.02 20.17
N GLU A 19 2.16 -6.53 18.99
CA GLU A 19 2.13 -5.12 18.63
C GLU A 19 0.76 -4.76 18.06
N TYR A 20 0.30 -3.53 18.34
CA TYR A 20 -0.97 -2.97 17.85
C TYR A 20 -0.70 -1.80 16.91
N ARG A 21 -1.34 -1.83 15.76
CA ARG A 21 -1.32 -0.73 14.78
C ARG A 21 -2.48 0.24 15.02
N PRO A 22 -2.41 1.45 14.45
CA PRO A 22 -3.46 2.45 14.59
C PRO A 22 -4.86 1.94 14.28
N VAL A 23 -5.83 2.48 14.98
CA VAL A 23 -7.25 2.17 14.85
C VAL A 23 -7.82 2.81 13.59
N VAL A 24 -8.64 2.06 12.85
CA VAL A 24 -9.42 2.56 11.73
C VAL A 24 -10.90 2.54 12.10
N TRP A 25 -11.52 3.71 12.18
CA TRP A 25 -12.93 3.84 12.51
C TRP A 25 -13.82 3.47 11.32
N GLN A 26 -14.89 2.73 11.62
CA GLN A 26 -16.03 2.66 10.74
C GLN A 26 -16.78 4.00 10.79
N GLY A 27 -17.29 4.47 9.66
CA GLY A 27 -17.82 5.83 9.54
C GLY A 27 -18.96 6.23 10.48
N ASP A 28 -19.62 5.28 11.18
CA ASP A 28 -20.66 5.52 12.20
C ASP A 28 -20.12 5.75 13.62
N ASN A 29 -18.80 5.71 13.81
CA ASN A 29 -18.10 5.81 15.09
C ASN A 29 -18.55 4.81 16.18
N ASN A 30 -19.27 3.76 15.81
CA ASN A 30 -19.72 2.71 16.74
C ASN A 30 -18.82 1.48 16.72
N ARG A 31 -18.06 1.30 15.65
CA ARG A 31 -17.11 0.20 15.48
C ARG A 31 -15.78 0.73 14.98
N PHE A 32 -14.71 0.10 15.41
CA PHE A 32 -13.39 0.31 14.83
C PHE A 32 -12.66 -1.01 14.58
N TYR A 33 -11.68 -0.95 13.73
CA TYR A 33 -10.77 -2.05 13.43
C TYR A 33 -9.38 -1.71 13.92
N LEU A 34 -8.64 -2.71 14.35
CA LEU A 34 -7.24 -2.62 14.71
C LEU A 34 -6.49 -3.83 14.15
N THR A 35 -5.27 -3.63 13.72
CA THR A 35 -4.37 -4.72 13.32
C THR A 35 -3.40 -4.98 14.45
N ARG A 36 -3.19 -6.24 14.78
CA ARG A 36 -2.18 -6.68 15.73
C ARG A 36 -1.27 -7.70 15.10
N SER A 37 0.01 -7.67 15.43
CA SER A 37 1.00 -8.63 14.99
C SER A 37 1.71 -9.25 16.19
N SER A 38 2.07 -10.53 16.07
CA SER A 38 2.95 -11.18 17.04
C SER A 38 4.36 -10.58 16.95
N ARG A 39 5.14 -10.73 18.03
CA ARG A 39 6.52 -10.21 18.10
C ARG A 39 7.44 -10.84 17.05
N ASP A 40 7.20 -12.10 16.71
CA ASP A 40 7.94 -12.82 15.67
C ASP A 40 7.44 -12.48 14.26
N LEU A 41 6.34 -11.71 14.14
CA LEU A 41 5.70 -11.29 12.89
C LEU A 41 5.18 -12.44 12.01
N TYR A 42 4.96 -13.62 12.61
CA TYR A 42 4.37 -14.78 11.90
C TYR A 42 2.84 -14.80 11.98
N ARG A 43 2.27 -13.94 12.81
CA ARG A 43 0.83 -13.82 12.99
C ARG A 43 0.38 -12.38 12.88
N ILE A 44 -0.61 -12.15 12.03
CA ILE A 44 -1.30 -10.88 11.86
C ILE A 44 -2.80 -11.13 11.98
N ASP A 45 -3.46 -10.39 12.89
CA ASP A 45 -4.91 -10.42 13.03
C ASP A 45 -5.48 -9.02 12.79
N VAL A 46 -6.48 -8.91 11.92
CA VAL A 46 -7.38 -7.76 11.89
C VAL A 46 -8.52 -8.07 12.85
N CYS A 47 -8.72 -7.20 13.81
CA CYS A 47 -9.74 -7.34 14.84
C CYS A 47 -10.75 -6.22 14.74
N SER A 48 -12.01 -6.47 15.11
CA SER A 48 -13.04 -5.46 15.28
C SER A 48 -13.42 -5.31 16.74
N TYR A 49 -13.80 -4.10 17.11
CA TYR A 49 -14.43 -3.78 18.39
C TYR A 49 -15.66 -2.91 18.15
N THR A 50 -16.77 -3.27 18.77
CA THR A 50 -17.99 -2.47 18.79
C THR A 50 -18.13 -1.82 20.16
N ILE A 51 -18.38 -0.50 20.21
CA ILE A 51 -18.51 0.22 21.47
C ILE A 51 -19.65 -0.37 22.30
N GLY A 52 -19.34 -0.61 23.59
CA GLY A 52 -20.27 -1.23 24.52
C GLY A 52 -20.27 -2.75 24.55
N GLN A 53 -19.43 -3.41 23.75
CA GLN A 53 -19.18 -4.85 23.87
C GLN A 53 -17.96 -5.16 24.74
N ASP A 54 -17.93 -6.34 25.33
CA ASP A 54 -16.88 -6.74 26.29
C ASP A 54 -15.65 -7.37 25.63
N SER A 55 -15.61 -7.50 24.28
CA SER A 55 -14.55 -8.23 23.61
C SER A 55 -14.14 -7.65 22.27
N ILE A 56 -12.84 -7.80 21.96
CA ILE A 56 -12.28 -7.62 20.62
C ILE A 56 -12.41 -8.93 19.87
N VAL A 57 -12.96 -8.87 18.67
CA VAL A 57 -13.22 -10.05 17.82
C VAL A 57 -12.24 -10.07 16.65
N PRO A 58 -11.39 -11.12 16.50
CA PRO A 58 -10.62 -11.31 15.28
C PRO A 58 -11.58 -11.57 14.10
N VAL A 59 -11.42 -10.80 13.03
CA VAL A 59 -12.22 -10.94 11.80
C VAL A 59 -11.39 -11.49 10.64
N ILE A 60 -10.09 -11.15 10.57
CA ILE A 60 -9.15 -11.76 9.61
C ILE A 60 -7.94 -12.24 10.39
N GLU A 61 -7.59 -13.51 10.23
CA GLU A 61 -6.43 -14.12 10.87
C GLU A 61 -5.49 -14.64 9.82
N GLU A 62 -4.24 -14.17 9.87
CA GLU A 62 -3.18 -14.57 8.96
C GLU A 62 -2.02 -15.21 9.72
N ARG A 63 -1.54 -16.33 9.20
CA ARG A 63 -0.43 -17.12 9.76
C ARG A 63 0.50 -17.52 8.64
N MET A 64 1.77 -17.19 8.80
CA MET A 64 2.83 -17.64 7.90
C MET A 64 3.99 -18.21 8.72
N ASN A 65 4.89 -18.91 8.07
CA ASN A 65 6.12 -19.41 8.67
C ASN A 65 7.32 -18.50 8.38
N THR A 66 7.05 -17.31 7.90
CA THR A 66 8.03 -16.26 7.56
C THR A 66 7.61 -14.94 8.17
N TYR A 67 8.52 -13.99 8.21
CA TYR A 67 8.25 -12.60 8.50
C TYR A 67 7.12 -12.07 7.60
N GLN A 68 6.20 -11.31 8.17
CA GLN A 68 5.11 -10.63 7.47
C GLN A 68 5.17 -9.14 7.75
N GLU A 69 5.01 -8.34 6.71
CA GLU A 69 4.74 -6.91 6.83
C GLU A 69 3.25 -6.62 6.89
N THR A 70 2.92 -5.40 7.29
CA THR A 70 1.54 -4.90 7.30
C THR A 70 1.47 -3.52 6.70
N ARG A 71 0.35 -3.21 6.05
CA ARG A 71 -0.03 -1.86 5.62
C ARG A 71 -1.37 -1.48 6.25
N GLY A 72 -1.76 -0.22 6.11
CA GLY A 72 -3.02 0.28 6.64
C GLY A 72 -4.23 -0.45 6.06
N LEU A 73 -5.12 -0.96 6.93
CA LEU A 73 -6.40 -1.52 6.53
C LEU A 73 -7.27 -0.44 5.88
N GLN A 74 -7.91 -0.76 4.76
CA GLN A 74 -8.92 0.11 4.16
C GLN A 74 -10.31 -0.40 4.54
N VAL A 75 -11.15 0.49 5.05
CA VAL A 75 -12.52 0.21 5.45
C VAL A 75 -13.46 0.94 4.48
N LEU A 76 -14.31 0.20 3.80
CA LEU A 76 -15.18 0.70 2.74
C LEU A 76 -16.65 0.41 3.01
N ASN A 77 -17.50 1.06 2.22
CA ASN A 77 -18.95 0.84 2.20
C ASN A 77 -19.57 0.92 3.62
N GLY A 78 -19.16 1.96 4.39
CA GLY A 78 -19.61 2.12 5.77
C GLY A 78 -19.23 0.95 6.68
N GLY A 79 -18.06 0.34 6.47
CA GLY A 79 -17.54 -0.76 7.28
C GLY A 79 -18.01 -2.16 6.88
N LYS A 80 -18.73 -2.29 5.77
CA LYS A 80 -19.21 -3.58 5.27
C LYS A 80 -18.17 -4.34 4.46
N GLU A 81 -17.08 -3.68 4.08
CA GLU A 81 -16.00 -4.27 3.30
C GLU A 81 -14.64 -3.80 3.83
N LEU A 82 -13.68 -4.71 3.78
CA LEU A 82 -12.32 -4.52 4.24
C LEU A 82 -11.35 -4.89 3.13
N ILE A 83 -10.35 -4.03 2.86
CA ILE A 83 -9.23 -4.39 2.00
C ILE A 83 -8.00 -4.54 2.86
N GLN A 84 -7.43 -5.75 2.85
CA GLN A 84 -6.19 -6.08 3.52
C GLN A 84 -5.07 -6.23 2.49
N TRP A 85 -3.93 -5.63 2.80
CA TRP A 85 -2.66 -5.90 2.15
C TRP A 85 -2.02 -7.14 2.78
N SER A 86 -1.51 -8.07 1.97
CA SER A 86 -0.94 -9.33 2.47
C SER A 86 0.05 -9.94 1.48
N GLU A 87 1.09 -10.60 2.01
CA GLU A 87 2.12 -11.33 1.26
C GLU A 87 1.84 -12.83 1.15
N ARG A 88 0.64 -13.30 1.49
CA ARG A 88 0.26 -14.72 1.62
C ARG A 88 0.52 -15.58 0.38
N ASP A 89 0.55 -14.97 -0.79
CA ASP A 89 0.77 -15.65 -2.07
C ASP A 89 2.23 -15.51 -2.58
N GLY A 90 3.17 -15.09 -1.70
CA GLY A 90 4.58 -14.91 -2.03
C GLY A 90 4.92 -13.52 -2.58
N TRP A 91 3.91 -12.72 -2.89
CA TRP A 91 3.99 -11.32 -3.30
C TRP A 91 2.92 -10.51 -2.56
N ALA A 92 3.20 -9.24 -2.32
CA ALA A 92 2.25 -8.37 -1.65
C ALA A 92 1.10 -7.96 -2.57
N HIS A 93 -0.11 -8.28 -2.15
CA HIS A 93 -1.33 -8.00 -2.89
C HIS A 93 -2.48 -7.51 -2.00
N LEU A 94 -3.55 -7.04 -2.65
CA LEU A 94 -4.76 -6.57 -2.00
C LEU A 94 -5.85 -7.64 -2.05
N TYR A 95 -6.52 -7.83 -0.91
CA TYR A 95 -7.55 -8.84 -0.70
C TYR A 95 -8.80 -8.21 -0.13
N LEU A 96 -9.97 -8.49 -0.73
CA LEU A 96 -11.26 -7.99 -0.28
C LEU A 96 -11.95 -9.00 0.62
N TYR A 97 -12.49 -8.49 1.73
CA TYR A 97 -13.30 -9.23 2.69
C TYR A 97 -14.60 -8.51 2.99
N ASP A 98 -15.59 -9.23 3.53
CA ASP A 98 -16.72 -8.60 4.17
C ASP A 98 -16.39 -8.17 5.62
N GLU A 99 -17.32 -7.53 6.29
CA GLU A 99 -17.19 -7.05 7.68
C GLU A 99 -16.97 -8.16 8.71
N LYS A 100 -17.26 -9.41 8.37
CA LYS A 100 -17.09 -10.61 9.21
C LYS A 100 -15.76 -11.31 8.96
N GLY A 101 -14.98 -10.81 7.99
CA GLY A 101 -13.72 -11.42 7.58
C GLY A 101 -13.88 -12.59 6.59
N ASN A 102 -15.05 -12.76 5.97
CA ASN A 102 -15.18 -13.72 4.89
C ASN A 102 -14.51 -13.17 3.64
N PHE A 103 -13.61 -13.95 3.07
CA PHE A 103 -12.90 -13.61 1.84
C PHE A 103 -13.89 -13.48 0.66
N LYS A 104 -13.79 -12.38 -0.09
CA LYS A 104 -14.60 -12.12 -1.29
C LYS A 104 -13.82 -12.38 -2.56
N ASN A 105 -12.73 -11.65 -2.77
CA ASN A 105 -11.85 -11.83 -3.93
C ASN A 105 -10.45 -11.26 -3.68
N ARG A 106 -9.50 -11.75 -4.47
CA ARG A 106 -8.19 -11.13 -4.62
C ARG A 106 -8.28 -10.01 -5.64
N ILE A 107 -7.90 -8.79 -5.24
CA ILE A 107 -8.00 -7.59 -6.07
C ILE A 107 -6.81 -7.50 -7.03
N THR A 108 -5.60 -7.75 -6.53
CA THR A 108 -4.38 -7.73 -7.34
C THR A 108 -3.69 -9.09 -7.33
N LYS A 109 -2.91 -9.42 -8.37
CA LYS A 109 -2.20 -10.69 -8.51
C LYS A 109 -1.06 -10.58 -9.50
N GLY A 110 -0.02 -11.38 -9.31
CA GLY A 110 1.12 -11.46 -10.23
C GLY A 110 2.47 -11.53 -9.50
N PRO A 111 3.57 -11.68 -10.23
CA PRO A 111 4.92 -11.69 -9.65
C PRO A 111 5.45 -10.24 -9.48
N TRP A 112 4.76 -9.42 -8.67
CA TRP A 112 5.06 -8.02 -8.41
C TRP A 112 4.43 -7.59 -7.08
N HIS A 113 4.87 -6.48 -6.53
CA HIS A 113 4.60 -6.05 -5.17
C HIS A 113 3.75 -4.79 -5.12
N VAL A 114 2.65 -4.82 -4.39
CA VAL A 114 1.87 -3.62 -4.01
C VAL A 114 2.56 -2.95 -2.83
N GLU A 115 2.94 -1.68 -2.97
CA GLU A 115 3.54 -0.93 -1.89
C GLU A 115 2.49 -0.30 -0.97
N ASN A 116 1.72 0.63 -1.47
CA ASN A 116 0.75 1.37 -0.67
C ASN A 116 -0.55 1.63 -1.43
N VAL A 117 -1.68 1.58 -0.72
CA VAL A 117 -2.95 2.14 -1.19
C VAL A 117 -2.95 3.63 -0.91
N LEU A 118 -3.03 4.44 -1.96
CA LEU A 118 -3.05 5.90 -1.84
C LEU A 118 -4.47 6.46 -1.71
N LYS A 119 -5.42 5.87 -2.46
CA LYS A 119 -6.81 6.33 -2.50
C LYS A 119 -7.75 5.19 -2.86
N VAL A 120 -8.92 5.19 -2.24
CA VAL A 120 -10.06 4.39 -2.68
C VAL A 120 -11.19 5.33 -3.05
N ASP A 121 -11.58 5.31 -4.31
CA ASP A 121 -12.85 5.92 -4.76
C ASP A 121 -13.97 4.91 -4.55
N GLU A 122 -14.65 5.03 -3.41
CA GLU A 122 -15.74 4.12 -3.05
C GLU A 122 -16.91 4.20 -4.01
N LYS A 123 -17.19 5.38 -4.56
CA LYS A 123 -18.30 5.62 -5.47
C LYS A 123 -18.06 4.95 -6.82
N ALA A 124 -16.86 5.09 -7.38
CA ALA A 124 -16.46 4.44 -8.62
C ALA A 124 -16.02 2.99 -8.41
N ARG A 125 -15.79 2.57 -7.16
CA ARG A 125 -15.24 1.25 -6.81
C ARG A 125 -13.85 1.02 -7.41
N VAL A 126 -12.98 2.03 -7.33
CA VAL A 126 -11.61 2.02 -7.88
C VAL A 126 -10.59 2.29 -6.77
N ILE A 127 -9.50 1.55 -6.80
CA ILE A 127 -8.37 1.69 -5.89
C ILE A 127 -7.19 2.26 -6.68
N TYR A 128 -6.54 3.28 -6.13
CA TYR A 128 -5.26 3.82 -6.61
C TYR A 128 -4.17 3.40 -5.64
N PHE A 129 -3.11 2.81 -6.16
CA PHE A 129 -2.05 2.23 -5.33
C PHE A 129 -0.70 2.32 -6.03
N THR A 130 0.38 2.34 -5.25
CA THR A 130 1.73 2.18 -5.79
C THR A 130 2.14 0.72 -5.78
N ALA A 131 2.92 0.34 -6.80
CA ALA A 131 3.47 -0.99 -6.95
C ALA A 131 4.79 -0.94 -7.72
N ASN A 132 5.62 -1.96 -7.51
CA ASN A 132 6.90 -2.14 -8.19
C ASN A 132 7.06 -3.57 -8.74
N GLY A 133 8.08 -3.77 -9.58
CA GLY A 133 8.42 -5.08 -10.15
C GLY A 133 7.48 -5.59 -11.25
N MET A 134 6.51 -4.77 -11.72
CA MET A 134 5.60 -5.19 -12.79
C MET A 134 6.23 -5.10 -14.19
N ASN A 135 7.14 -4.17 -14.38
CA ASN A 135 7.86 -3.95 -15.64
C ASN A 135 9.24 -4.62 -15.57
N SER A 136 9.44 -5.67 -16.33
CA SER A 136 10.70 -6.46 -16.32
C SER A 136 11.94 -5.71 -16.81
N ASP A 137 11.73 -4.65 -17.60
CA ASP A 137 12.79 -3.90 -18.26
C ASP A 137 13.23 -2.67 -17.46
N GLU A 138 12.60 -2.43 -16.31
CA GLU A 138 12.88 -1.32 -15.41
C GLU A 138 13.58 -1.81 -14.15
N ASN A 139 14.10 -0.85 -13.37
CA ASN A 139 14.60 -1.15 -12.04
C ASN A 139 13.44 -1.70 -11.19
N PRO A 140 13.56 -2.91 -10.60
CA PRO A 140 12.48 -3.54 -9.83
C PRO A 140 12.06 -2.77 -8.58
N TYR A 141 12.84 -1.79 -8.15
CA TYR A 141 12.53 -0.90 -7.02
C TYR A 141 11.82 0.39 -7.44
N TYR A 142 11.61 0.63 -8.73
CA TYR A 142 10.87 1.81 -9.16
C TYR A 142 9.37 1.58 -8.95
N GLU A 143 8.77 2.49 -8.21
CA GLU A 143 7.34 2.50 -7.95
C GLU A 143 6.59 3.25 -9.03
N HIS A 144 5.44 2.71 -9.40
CA HIS A 144 4.48 3.34 -10.29
C HIS A 144 3.10 3.42 -9.64
N LEU A 145 2.32 4.40 -10.06
CA LEU A 145 0.90 4.47 -9.73
C LEU A 145 0.09 3.58 -10.67
N TYR A 146 -0.75 2.76 -10.07
CA TYR A 146 -1.74 1.92 -10.74
C TYR A 146 -3.13 2.21 -10.22
N ARG A 147 -4.12 1.85 -11.00
CA ARG A 147 -5.51 1.73 -10.53
C ARG A 147 -6.07 0.36 -10.87
N VAL A 148 -7.03 -0.10 -10.06
CA VAL A 148 -7.75 -1.36 -10.27
C VAL A 148 -9.15 -1.24 -9.68
N ASN A 149 -10.14 -1.93 -10.26
CA ASN A 149 -11.46 -2.04 -9.66
C ASN A 149 -11.41 -2.94 -8.41
N VAL A 150 -12.27 -2.70 -7.44
CA VAL A 150 -12.35 -3.50 -6.20
C VAL A 150 -12.63 -4.99 -6.48
N ASP A 151 -13.24 -5.32 -7.61
CA ASP A 151 -13.45 -6.70 -8.05
C ASP A 151 -12.22 -7.35 -8.70
N GLY A 152 -11.12 -6.60 -8.85
CA GLY A 152 -9.87 -7.06 -9.45
C GLY A 152 -9.78 -6.89 -10.98
N THR A 153 -10.78 -6.30 -11.61
CA THR A 153 -10.76 -6.01 -13.04
C THR A 153 -10.17 -4.63 -13.33
N GLY A 154 -9.81 -4.34 -14.57
CA GLY A 154 -9.43 -3.00 -15.03
C GLY A 154 -8.10 -2.50 -14.47
N LEU A 155 -7.16 -3.39 -14.12
CA LEU A 155 -5.81 -2.99 -13.73
C LEU A 155 -5.16 -2.14 -14.83
N LYS A 156 -4.69 -0.95 -14.46
CA LYS A 156 -4.08 0.00 -15.38
C LYS A 156 -2.96 0.78 -14.69
N GLN A 157 -1.82 0.89 -15.36
CA GLN A 157 -0.73 1.78 -14.97
C GLN A 157 -1.08 3.23 -15.35
N ILE A 158 -0.84 4.16 -14.44
CA ILE A 158 -1.14 5.59 -14.58
C ILE A 158 0.14 6.38 -14.86
N THR A 159 1.18 6.23 -14.05
CA THR A 159 2.49 6.87 -14.28
C THR A 159 3.29 6.07 -15.31
N ARG A 160 4.20 6.74 -16.03
CA ARG A 160 4.97 6.14 -17.12
C ARG A 160 6.41 6.61 -17.12
N GLY A 161 7.27 5.76 -17.67
CA GLY A 161 8.71 6.01 -17.81
C GLY A 161 9.51 5.26 -16.74
N ASP A 162 10.76 4.99 -17.05
CA ASP A 162 11.72 4.29 -16.19
C ASP A 162 12.22 5.23 -15.08
N PHE A 163 11.34 5.54 -14.11
CA PHE A 163 11.58 6.42 -12.98
C PHE A 163 10.95 5.89 -11.71
N PHE A 164 11.49 6.31 -10.57
CA PHE A 164 10.80 6.22 -9.30
C PHE A 164 9.76 7.35 -9.23
N HIS A 165 8.48 6.98 -9.05
CA HIS A 165 7.35 7.90 -8.97
C HIS A 165 6.87 8.06 -7.54
N GLN A 166 6.54 9.28 -7.15
CA GLN A 166 5.92 9.63 -5.87
C GLN A 166 4.60 10.37 -6.12
N PRO A 167 3.56 9.62 -6.49
CA PRO A 167 2.28 10.20 -6.86
C PRO A 167 1.43 10.56 -5.64
N GLU A 168 0.68 11.66 -5.76
CA GLU A 168 -0.38 12.06 -4.85
C GLU A 168 -1.69 12.16 -5.63
N VAL A 169 -2.72 11.45 -5.17
CA VAL A 169 -4.06 11.43 -5.79
C VAL A 169 -4.97 12.40 -5.06
N ASP A 170 -5.68 13.27 -5.77
CA ASP A 170 -6.62 14.22 -5.18
C ASP A 170 -7.82 13.53 -4.51
N ASP A 171 -8.54 14.27 -3.67
CA ASP A 171 -9.65 13.71 -2.90
C ASP A 171 -10.78 13.13 -3.73
N ASP A 172 -11.03 13.69 -4.91
CA ASP A 172 -12.06 13.24 -5.84
C ASP A 172 -11.54 12.20 -6.86
N ALA A 173 -10.26 11.79 -6.75
CA ALA A 173 -9.58 10.87 -7.66
C ALA A 173 -9.66 11.28 -9.14
N ARG A 174 -9.62 12.59 -9.41
CA ARG A 174 -9.65 13.15 -10.78
C ARG A 174 -8.29 13.51 -11.31
N PHE A 175 -7.39 13.90 -10.41
CA PHE A 175 -6.05 14.38 -10.73
C PHE A 175 -4.99 13.66 -9.92
N VAL A 176 -3.78 13.63 -10.46
CA VAL A 176 -2.60 13.10 -9.81
C VAL A 176 -1.47 14.12 -9.97
N VAL A 177 -0.86 14.52 -8.88
CA VAL A 177 0.45 15.17 -8.91
C VAL A 177 1.51 14.08 -8.81
N ASP A 178 2.36 13.97 -9.80
CA ASP A 178 3.41 12.97 -9.84
C ASP A 178 4.79 13.64 -9.82
N ASN A 179 5.54 13.39 -8.75
CA ASN A 179 6.93 13.75 -8.63
C ASN A 179 7.76 12.53 -9.03
N TYR A 180 8.55 12.64 -10.08
CA TYR A 180 9.36 11.52 -10.53
C TYR A 180 10.80 11.89 -10.79
N SER A 181 11.67 10.96 -10.53
CA SER A 181 13.09 11.04 -10.78
C SER A 181 13.76 9.67 -10.77
N ARG A 182 15.01 9.65 -11.16
CA ARG A 182 15.94 8.56 -10.89
C ARG A 182 17.34 9.13 -10.65
N VAL A 183 18.27 8.29 -10.22
CA VAL A 183 19.62 8.73 -9.80
C VAL A 183 20.37 9.54 -10.87
N ASN A 184 20.07 9.33 -12.15
CA ASN A 184 20.70 10.01 -13.28
C ASN A 184 19.73 10.85 -14.12
N SER A 185 18.70 11.41 -13.49
CA SER A 185 17.75 12.31 -14.16
C SER A 185 17.49 13.56 -13.33
N ILE A 186 17.03 14.60 -13.98
CA ILE A 186 16.52 15.80 -13.32
C ILE A 186 15.13 15.51 -12.76
N PRO A 187 14.86 15.80 -11.47
CA PRO A 187 13.53 15.67 -10.88
C PRO A 187 12.49 16.53 -11.58
N CYS A 188 11.32 15.98 -11.79
CA CYS A 188 10.21 16.66 -12.45
C CYS A 188 8.89 16.40 -11.70
N ALA A 189 8.06 17.43 -11.59
CA ALA A 189 6.70 17.37 -11.08
C ALA A 189 5.70 17.66 -12.20
N VAL A 190 4.69 16.79 -12.35
CA VAL A 190 3.66 16.92 -13.39
C VAL A 190 2.28 16.76 -12.80
N LEU A 191 1.28 17.34 -13.46
CA LEU A 191 -0.12 17.09 -13.22
C LEU A 191 -0.64 16.12 -14.29
N LEU A 192 -1.27 15.04 -13.85
CA LEU A 192 -1.92 14.05 -14.69
C LEU A 192 -3.43 14.03 -14.42
N ASP A 193 -4.23 13.59 -15.39
CA ASP A 193 -5.57 13.13 -15.11
C ASP A 193 -5.55 11.68 -14.53
N ASN A 194 -6.68 11.19 -14.07
CA ASN A 194 -6.82 9.85 -13.50
C ASN A 194 -6.67 8.70 -14.54
N ASN A 195 -6.45 9.03 -15.80
CA ASN A 195 -6.12 8.09 -16.86
C ASN A 195 -4.62 8.07 -17.18
N GLY A 196 -3.82 8.96 -16.56
CA GLY A 196 -2.40 9.13 -16.79
C GLY A 196 -2.06 10.02 -17.98
N ASN A 197 -3.01 10.82 -18.47
CA ASN A 197 -2.71 11.82 -19.48
C ASN A 197 -2.09 13.04 -18.77
N ARG A 198 -0.89 13.45 -19.24
CA ARG A 198 -0.21 14.63 -18.71
C ARG A 198 -0.96 15.88 -19.15
N LEU A 199 -1.37 16.68 -18.17
CA LEU A 199 -2.08 17.94 -18.37
C LEU A 199 -1.08 19.12 -18.41
N MET A 200 -0.09 19.11 -17.51
CA MET A 200 0.96 20.14 -17.48
C MET A 200 2.19 19.65 -16.72
N THR A 201 3.32 20.33 -16.97
CA THR A 201 4.48 20.32 -16.06
C THR A 201 4.24 21.34 -14.98
N ILE A 202 4.32 20.93 -13.72
CA ILE A 202 4.26 21.85 -12.57
C ILE A 202 5.62 22.50 -12.39
N GLN A 203 6.68 21.67 -12.34
CA GLN A 203 8.04 22.13 -12.18
C GLN A 203 9.05 21.08 -12.67
N GLU A 204 10.14 21.57 -13.22
CA GLU A 204 11.34 20.79 -13.48
C GLU A 204 12.51 21.50 -12.76
N SER A 205 13.37 20.73 -12.10
CA SER A 205 14.51 21.29 -11.39
C SER A 205 15.54 21.84 -12.37
N ASP A 206 16.11 23.00 -12.08
CA ASP A 206 17.18 23.60 -12.89
C ASP A 206 18.55 23.17 -12.36
N PHE A 207 19.24 22.33 -13.11
CA PHE A 207 20.60 21.86 -12.80
C PHE A 207 21.69 22.61 -13.57
N SER A 208 21.35 23.68 -14.30
CA SER A 208 22.29 24.37 -15.19
C SER A 208 23.57 24.87 -14.48
N GLN A 209 23.44 25.44 -13.28
CA GLN A 209 24.57 25.88 -12.48
C GLN A 209 25.42 24.72 -11.97
N LEU A 210 24.77 23.64 -11.58
CA LEU A 210 25.45 22.44 -11.10
C LEU A 210 26.26 21.76 -12.22
N MET A 211 25.66 21.66 -13.41
CA MET A 211 26.34 21.14 -14.61
C MET A 211 27.52 22.06 -15.03
N ALA A 212 27.34 23.38 -14.98
CA ALA A 212 28.41 24.33 -15.25
C ALA A 212 29.58 24.23 -14.25
N ALA A 213 29.30 23.80 -13.02
CA ALA A 213 30.31 23.51 -12.00
C ALA A 213 30.99 22.13 -12.16
N GLY A 214 30.66 21.38 -13.22
CA GLY A 214 31.30 20.10 -13.53
C GLY A 214 30.62 18.88 -12.93
N TYR A 215 29.39 19.00 -12.41
CA TYR A 215 28.63 17.84 -11.95
C TYR A 215 28.31 16.89 -13.12
N GLN A 216 28.43 15.61 -12.86
CA GLN A 216 28.03 14.54 -13.78
C GLN A 216 27.07 13.59 -13.07
N PHE A 217 26.03 13.18 -13.75
CA PHE A 217 25.15 12.16 -13.23
C PHE A 217 25.90 10.84 -13.04
N PRO A 218 25.58 10.05 -11.98
CA PRO A 218 26.15 8.74 -11.81
C PRO A 218 25.67 7.80 -12.92
N GLU A 219 26.55 6.88 -13.30
CA GLU A 219 26.21 5.80 -14.24
C GLU A 219 25.61 4.63 -13.49
N LEU A 220 24.52 4.08 -14.01
CA LEU A 220 23.92 2.84 -13.51
C LEU A 220 24.72 1.65 -14.07
N PHE A 221 25.08 0.72 -13.22
CA PHE A 221 25.74 -0.52 -13.64
C PHE A 221 25.13 -1.72 -12.90
N LYS A 222 25.26 -2.89 -13.50
CA LYS A 222 24.89 -4.16 -12.88
C LYS A 222 26.11 -5.05 -12.73
N VAL A 223 26.22 -5.72 -11.60
CA VAL A 223 27.23 -6.73 -11.35
C VAL A 223 26.59 -8.00 -10.82
N LYS A 224 27.08 -9.12 -11.28
CA LYS A 224 26.66 -10.39 -10.72
C LYS A 224 27.10 -10.54 -9.28
N ALA A 225 26.20 -10.95 -8.42
CA ALA A 225 26.51 -11.31 -7.05
C ALA A 225 27.39 -12.59 -7.00
N ALA A 226 27.87 -12.94 -5.81
CA ALA A 226 28.74 -14.10 -5.61
C ALA A 226 28.09 -15.44 -6.03
N ASP A 227 26.76 -15.50 -6.08
CA ASP A 227 26.01 -16.67 -6.54
C ASP A 227 26.01 -16.83 -8.09
N GLY A 228 26.49 -15.82 -8.82
CA GLY A 228 26.56 -15.80 -10.27
C GLY A 228 25.20 -15.69 -10.99
N VAL A 229 24.11 -15.53 -10.25
CA VAL A 229 22.72 -15.50 -10.76
C VAL A 229 22.06 -14.14 -10.50
N THR A 230 22.15 -13.65 -9.27
CA THR A 230 21.57 -12.37 -8.85
C THR A 230 22.36 -11.19 -9.44
N ASP A 231 21.66 -10.17 -9.95
CA ASP A 231 22.22 -8.90 -10.42
C ASP A 231 22.18 -7.84 -9.33
#